data_00e8072c79db6dd5cf38311d160e9b49
#
_entry.id   00e8072c79db6dd5cf38311d160e9b49
#
_cell.length_a   1.000
_cell.length_b   1.000
_cell.length_c   1.000
_cell.angle_alpha   90.00
_cell.angle_beta   90.00
_cell.angle_gamma   90.00
#
_symmetry.space_group_name_H-M   'P 1'
#
loop_
_entity.id
_entity.type
_entity.pdbx_description
1 polymer ?
#
loop_
_entity_poly.entity_id
_entity_poly.type
_entity_poly.pdbx_seq_one_letter_code
_entity_poly.pdbx_strand_id
1 'polypeptide(L)'
;MTDKILKISDEFWNIRGEFNIFGLLNIGTHASLVKRGNGKFVLLDAYEMQDDIKQQVDSLTNNGVNIEAIINLHPFHTVHIEKIHGDYPHAKLYGTQRHIDKLPNLTWQTELTNSNEFAALFSEDFEFSVPRGVDFISKNEHLHFSSVLAYHKESKTIHVDDTFMYFQLPGLLRFLKSPELAFHMTLSKTLEQRKGAADDFRHWVADLAEQWSGAEVLCAAHSSTLFIKNQSPSIAAMIMTALERVELTLKHHENKFG
;
A
#
# COMPACT_ATOMS: atom_id res chain seq x y z
N MET A 1 1.05 18.72 -7.61
CA MET A 1 -0.36 18.50 -7.18
C MET A 1 -0.45 18.95 -5.76
N THR A 2 -1.38 19.77 -5.37
CA THR A 2 -1.58 20.12 -3.95
C THR A 2 -2.03 18.88 -3.18
N ASP A 3 -1.57 18.73 -1.96
CA ASP A 3 -2.01 17.70 -1.04
C ASP A 3 -3.53 17.72 -0.91
N LYS A 4 -4.13 16.56 -0.72
CA LYS A 4 -5.59 16.44 -0.60
C LYS A 4 -6.01 15.19 0.16
N ILE A 5 -7.16 15.30 0.82
CA ILE A 5 -7.89 14.14 1.36
C ILE A 5 -9.00 13.74 0.37
N LEU A 6 -9.01 12.47 -0.02
CA LEU A 6 -10.09 11.87 -0.79
C LEU A 6 -10.94 11.03 0.16
N LYS A 7 -12.16 11.45 0.43
CA LYS A 7 -13.13 10.62 1.14
C LYS A 7 -13.60 9.50 0.22
N ILE A 8 -13.26 8.26 0.58
CA ILE A 8 -13.66 7.04 -0.15
C ILE A 8 -15.03 6.56 0.36
N SER A 9 -15.16 6.48 1.68
CA SER A 9 -16.40 6.14 2.39
C SER A 9 -16.50 6.94 3.69
N ASP A 10 -17.47 6.63 4.55
CA ASP A 10 -17.59 7.22 5.89
C ASP A 10 -16.53 6.66 6.87
N GLU A 11 -15.85 5.58 6.49
CA GLU A 11 -14.82 4.89 7.28
C GLU A 11 -13.43 4.98 6.66
N PHE A 12 -13.27 5.48 5.41
CA PHE A 12 -11.99 5.45 4.71
C PHE A 12 -11.69 6.75 3.99
N TRP A 13 -10.55 7.37 4.30
CA TRP A 13 -10.00 8.57 3.64
C TRP A 13 -8.60 8.29 3.14
N ASN A 14 -8.36 8.52 1.85
CA ASN A 14 -7.02 8.43 1.27
C ASN A 14 -6.38 9.82 1.23
N ILE A 15 -5.26 9.98 1.91
CA ILE A 15 -4.47 11.22 1.99
C ILE A 15 -3.42 11.13 0.89
N ARG A 16 -3.47 12.07 -0.05
CA ARG A 16 -2.54 12.13 -1.19
C ARG A 16 -1.61 13.31 -1.02
N GLY A 17 -0.32 13.06 -1.13
CA GLY A 17 0.69 14.08 -1.00
C GLY A 17 1.70 14.07 -2.13
N GLU A 18 2.62 15.04 -2.09
CA GLU A 18 3.71 15.16 -3.05
C GLU A 18 4.94 14.40 -2.56
N PHE A 19 5.58 13.69 -3.47
CA PHE A 19 6.90 13.13 -3.27
C PHE A 19 7.76 13.39 -4.49
N ASN A 20 8.78 14.24 -4.34
CA ASN A 20 9.62 14.68 -5.44
C ASN A 20 10.92 13.89 -5.48
N ILE A 21 11.13 13.14 -6.57
CA ILE A 21 12.42 12.52 -6.85
C ILE A 21 13.34 13.53 -7.54
N PHE A 22 14.55 13.71 -7.01
CA PHE A 22 15.55 14.67 -7.51
C PHE A 22 15.06 16.12 -7.60
N GLY A 23 14.02 16.48 -6.83
CA GLY A 23 13.42 17.81 -6.83
C GLY A 23 12.67 18.22 -8.11
N LEU A 24 12.52 17.33 -9.08
CA LEU A 24 11.98 17.63 -10.41
C LEU A 24 10.75 16.79 -10.79
N LEU A 25 10.70 15.53 -10.34
CA LEU A 25 9.62 14.62 -10.71
C LEU A 25 8.78 14.27 -9.48
N ASN A 26 7.57 14.81 -9.42
CA ASN A 26 6.60 14.44 -8.41
C ASN A 26 5.95 13.11 -8.78
N ILE A 27 6.29 12.07 -8.04
CA ILE A 27 5.68 10.72 -8.21
C ILE A 27 4.49 10.51 -7.27
N GLY A 28 4.26 11.46 -6.34
CA GLY A 28 3.23 11.33 -5.32
C GLY A 28 3.58 10.35 -4.20
N THR A 29 2.86 10.48 -3.12
CA THR A 29 2.85 9.53 -2.00
C THR A 29 1.46 9.48 -1.41
N HIS A 30 1.20 8.55 -0.50
CA HIS A 30 -0.07 8.52 0.19
C HIS A 30 0.03 7.93 1.60
N ALA A 31 -1.02 8.20 2.37
CA ALA A 31 -1.40 7.49 3.58
C ALA A 31 -2.91 7.28 3.54
N SER A 32 -3.45 6.43 4.39
CA SER A 32 -4.91 6.32 4.54
C SER A 32 -5.31 6.40 6.00
N LEU A 33 -6.30 7.24 6.29
CA LEU A 33 -6.97 7.27 7.58
C LEU A 33 -8.20 6.35 7.51
N VAL A 34 -8.28 5.37 8.40
CA VAL A 34 -9.36 4.38 8.39
C VAL A 34 -10.01 4.31 9.76
N LYS A 35 -11.32 4.45 9.79
CA LYS A 35 -12.13 4.28 11.00
C LYS A 35 -12.50 2.81 11.15
N ARG A 36 -12.20 2.24 12.31
CA ARG A 36 -12.51 0.85 12.66
C ARG A 36 -13.92 0.70 13.23
N GLY A 37 -14.44 -0.50 13.23
CA GLY A 37 -15.74 -0.84 13.84
C GLY A 37 -15.86 -0.48 15.33
N ASN A 38 -14.73 -0.39 16.06
CA ASN A 38 -14.68 0.08 17.45
C ASN A 38 -14.74 1.61 17.61
N GLY A 39 -14.86 2.36 16.50
CA GLY A 39 -14.92 3.81 16.48
C GLY A 39 -13.56 4.53 16.58
N LYS A 40 -12.45 3.79 16.74
CA LYS A 40 -11.09 4.32 16.67
C LYS A 40 -10.59 4.39 15.24
N PHE A 41 -9.45 5.05 15.05
CA PHE A 41 -8.84 5.22 13.74
C PHE A 41 -7.45 4.59 13.68
N VAL A 42 -7.06 4.16 12.50
CA VAL A 42 -5.68 3.79 12.17
C VAL A 42 -5.19 4.62 10.99
N LEU A 43 -3.90 4.94 11.00
CA LEU A 43 -3.20 5.48 9.83
C LEU A 43 -2.43 4.33 9.17
N LEU A 44 -2.72 4.07 7.90
CA LEU A 44 -1.95 3.18 7.05
C LEU A 44 -0.90 4.02 6.32
N ASP A 45 0.34 3.68 6.54
CA ASP A 45 1.56 4.38 6.16
C ASP A 45 1.70 5.80 6.72
N ALA A 46 2.93 6.27 6.75
CA ALA A 46 3.27 7.58 7.28
C ALA A 46 3.52 8.58 6.15
N TYR A 47 2.83 9.71 6.21
CA TYR A 47 3.06 10.86 5.34
C TYR A 47 3.02 12.14 6.18
N GLU A 48 4.04 13.01 6.03
CA GLU A 48 4.07 14.32 6.66
C GLU A 48 3.02 15.23 6.01
N MET A 49 1.89 15.40 6.69
CA MET A 49 0.75 16.14 6.20
C MET A 49 1.01 17.65 6.27
N GLN A 50 0.57 18.39 5.25
CA GLN A 50 0.47 19.85 5.33
C GLN A 50 -0.57 20.26 6.38
N ASP A 51 -0.46 21.49 6.90
CA ASP A 51 -1.29 21.95 8.01
C ASP A 51 -2.79 21.84 7.77
N ASP A 52 -3.25 22.14 6.56
CA ASP A 52 -4.67 22.05 6.18
C ASP A 52 -5.17 20.61 6.15
N ILE A 53 -4.33 19.67 5.71
CA ILE A 53 -4.62 18.23 5.71
C ILE A 53 -4.62 17.71 7.14
N LYS A 54 -3.61 18.09 7.93
CA LYS A 54 -3.54 17.71 9.34
C LYS A 54 -4.76 18.19 10.12
N GLN A 55 -5.21 19.43 9.92
CA GLN A 55 -6.41 19.97 10.56
C GLN A 55 -7.68 19.14 10.21
N GLN A 56 -7.79 18.66 8.97
CA GLN A 56 -8.91 17.79 8.58
C GLN A 56 -8.84 16.44 9.30
N VAL A 57 -7.65 15.82 9.38
CA VAL A 57 -7.43 14.57 10.14
C VAL A 57 -7.75 14.78 11.62
N ASP A 58 -7.24 15.86 12.21
CA ASP A 58 -7.48 16.20 13.63
C ASP A 58 -8.97 16.40 13.91
N SER A 59 -9.72 17.05 13.00
CA SER A 59 -11.17 17.21 13.12
C SER A 59 -11.92 15.88 13.11
N LEU A 60 -11.50 14.92 12.29
CA LEU A 60 -12.11 13.60 12.20
C LEU A 60 -11.81 12.73 13.43
N THR A 61 -10.64 12.94 14.05
CA THR A 61 -10.06 12.03 15.05
C THR A 61 -10.04 12.59 16.47
N ASN A 62 -10.79 13.69 16.72
CA ASN A 62 -10.76 14.41 18.00
C ASN A 62 -9.33 14.84 18.37
N ASN A 63 -8.71 15.65 17.53
CA ASN A 63 -7.32 16.11 17.64
C ASN A 63 -6.32 14.94 17.79
N GLY A 64 -6.52 13.90 16.99
CA GLY A 64 -5.68 12.71 16.98
C GLY A 64 -5.94 11.71 18.11
N VAL A 65 -6.65 12.07 19.19
CA VAL A 65 -6.90 11.22 20.38
C VAL A 65 -7.52 9.87 20.00
N ASN A 66 -8.28 9.82 18.92
CA ASN A 66 -8.91 8.58 18.46
C ASN A 66 -8.04 7.77 17.50
N ILE A 67 -6.83 8.21 17.14
CA ILE A 67 -5.89 7.41 16.35
C ILE A 67 -5.22 6.40 17.29
N GLU A 68 -5.58 5.13 17.17
CA GLU A 68 -5.04 4.09 18.06
C GLU A 68 -3.75 3.46 17.53
N ALA A 69 -3.51 3.52 16.21
CA ALA A 69 -2.33 2.94 15.60
C ALA A 69 -1.87 3.68 14.34
N ILE A 70 -0.56 3.66 14.13
CA ILE A 70 0.13 4.00 12.88
C ILE A 70 0.76 2.70 12.37
N ILE A 71 0.38 2.27 11.18
CA ILE A 71 0.72 0.96 10.61
C ILE A 71 1.53 1.19 9.34
N ASN A 72 2.84 0.92 9.39
CA ASN A 72 3.75 1.12 8.27
C ASN A 72 3.87 -0.19 7.47
N LEU A 73 3.37 -0.17 6.24
CA LEU A 73 3.19 -1.37 5.42
C LEU A 73 4.32 -1.57 4.41
N HIS A 74 4.99 -0.50 3.95
CA HIS A 74 6.08 -0.59 2.99
C HIS A 74 7.45 -0.48 3.67
N PRO A 75 8.30 -1.54 3.63
CA PRO A 75 9.56 -1.60 4.40
C PRO A 75 10.54 -0.44 4.16
N PHE A 76 10.50 0.19 2.98
CA PHE A 76 11.43 1.25 2.60
C PHE A 76 10.89 2.67 2.82
N HIS A 77 9.61 2.83 3.16
CA HIS A 77 8.99 4.12 3.43
C HIS A 77 9.22 4.54 4.89
N THR A 78 10.38 5.11 5.19
CA THR A 78 10.79 5.47 6.58
C THR A 78 10.83 6.97 6.85
N VAL A 79 10.77 7.81 5.82
CA VAL A 79 11.10 9.25 5.90
C VAL A 79 10.16 10.04 6.81
N HIS A 80 8.87 9.72 6.82
CA HIS A 80 7.86 10.50 7.52
C HIS A 80 7.42 9.91 8.87
N ILE A 81 7.95 8.73 9.26
CA ILE A 81 7.47 7.99 10.43
C ILE A 81 7.69 8.76 11.73
N GLU A 82 8.89 9.31 11.94
CA GLU A 82 9.20 10.07 13.16
C GLU A 82 8.28 11.29 13.31
N LYS A 83 8.02 11.99 12.21
CA LYS A 83 7.15 13.17 12.21
C LYS A 83 5.71 12.80 12.55
N ILE A 84 5.13 11.80 11.90
CA ILE A 84 3.75 11.37 12.14
C ILE A 84 3.58 10.79 13.54
N HIS A 85 4.55 9.99 14.01
CA HIS A 85 4.52 9.49 15.39
C HIS A 85 4.69 10.64 16.40
N GLY A 86 5.48 11.67 16.08
CA GLY A 86 5.57 12.89 16.91
C GLY A 86 4.27 13.69 16.96
N ASP A 87 3.48 13.71 15.87
CA ASP A 87 2.17 14.35 15.85
C ASP A 87 1.10 13.55 16.65
N TYR A 88 1.22 12.21 16.70
CA TYR A 88 0.28 11.32 17.39
C TYR A 88 1.02 10.32 18.32
N PRO A 89 1.72 10.81 19.37
CA PRO A 89 2.66 9.99 20.15
C PRO A 89 2.03 8.90 21.01
N HIS A 90 0.72 8.94 21.22
CA HIS A 90 -0.03 7.91 21.95
C HIS A 90 -0.47 6.75 21.06
N ALA A 91 -0.43 6.93 19.74
CA ALA A 91 -0.77 5.87 18.79
C ALA A 91 0.28 4.76 18.82
N LYS A 92 -0.16 3.51 18.85
CA LYS A 92 0.73 2.34 18.74
C LYS A 92 1.40 2.33 17.38
N LEU A 93 2.71 2.14 17.37
CA LEU A 93 3.49 2.17 16.14
C LEU A 93 3.84 0.75 15.69
N TYR A 94 3.34 0.34 14.53
CA TYR A 94 3.61 -0.95 13.90
C TYR A 94 4.45 -0.77 12.64
N GLY A 95 5.34 -1.73 12.39
CA GLY A 95 6.18 -1.72 11.21
C GLY A 95 6.76 -3.09 10.88
N THR A 96 7.57 -3.15 9.83
CA THR A 96 8.38 -4.32 9.49
C THR A 96 9.69 -4.30 10.29
N GLN A 97 10.45 -5.40 10.26
CA GLN A 97 11.77 -5.44 10.90
C GLN A 97 12.68 -4.31 10.43
N ARG A 98 12.63 -3.96 9.14
CA ARG A 98 13.44 -2.87 8.59
C ARG A 98 13.11 -1.50 9.19
N HIS A 99 11.85 -1.22 9.49
CA HIS A 99 11.47 0.02 10.19
C HIS A 99 12.11 0.09 11.59
N ILE A 100 12.03 -1.01 12.34
CA ILE A 100 12.62 -1.12 13.68
C ILE A 100 14.14 -0.90 13.62
N ASP A 101 14.81 -1.55 12.67
CA ASP A 101 16.26 -1.46 12.50
C ASP A 101 16.72 -0.04 12.09
N LYS A 102 15.92 0.67 11.29
CA LYS A 102 16.24 2.02 10.80
C LYS A 102 15.89 3.12 11.82
N LEU A 103 14.87 2.90 12.62
CA LEU A 103 14.35 3.88 13.60
C LEU A 103 14.26 3.26 15.01
N PRO A 104 15.40 2.79 15.57
CA PRO A 104 15.42 2.04 16.83
C PRO A 104 15.06 2.88 18.06
N ASN A 105 15.03 4.20 17.93
CA ASN A 105 14.67 5.11 19.02
C ASN A 105 13.15 5.27 19.19
N LEU A 106 12.34 4.77 18.27
CA LEU A 106 10.88 4.78 18.39
C LEU A 106 10.38 3.56 19.16
N THR A 107 9.26 3.72 19.85
CA THR A 107 8.63 2.62 20.60
C THR A 107 7.73 1.79 19.68
N TRP A 108 8.30 0.75 19.09
CA TRP A 108 7.61 -0.17 18.21
C TRP A 108 6.82 -1.23 18.98
N GLN A 109 5.70 -1.66 18.44
CA GLN A 109 5.01 -2.88 18.87
C GLN A 109 5.78 -4.10 18.38
N THR A 110 5.55 -5.25 19.02
CA THR A 110 6.29 -6.50 18.77
C THR A 110 5.83 -7.22 17.50
N GLU A 111 4.54 -7.05 17.16
CA GLU A 111 3.93 -7.70 16.00
C GLU A 111 4.33 -6.96 14.72
N LEU A 112 5.12 -7.62 13.89
CA LEU A 112 5.56 -7.08 12.60
C LEU A 112 4.40 -7.03 11.61
N THR A 113 4.27 -5.96 10.83
CA THR A 113 3.15 -5.75 9.90
C THR A 113 3.01 -6.84 8.83
N ASN A 114 4.07 -7.60 8.56
CA ASN A 114 4.06 -8.75 7.66
C ASN A 114 3.86 -10.10 8.37
N SER A 115 3.39 -10.11 9.63
CA SER A 115 3.15 -11.34 10.39
C SER A 115 1.67 -11.68 10.53
N ASN A 116 1.37 -12.96 10.79
CA ASN A 116 0.01 -13.41 11.06
C ASN A 116 -0.54 -12.88 12.39
N GLU A 117 0.35 -12.70 13.38
CA GLU A 117 0.02 -12.15 14.70
C GLU A 117 -0.50 -10.71 14.55
N PHE A 118 0.17 -9.89 13.75
CA PHE A 118 -0.29 -8.55 13.42
C PHE A 118 -1.64 -8.59 12.68
N ALA A 119 -1.77 -9.41 11.65
CA ALA A 119 -3.00 -9.53 10.87
C ALA A 119 -4.21 -9.89 11.77
N ALA A 120 -4.00 -10.75 12.78
CA ALA A 120 -5.04 -11.14 13.72
C ALA A 120 -5.55 -9.97 14.59
N LEU A 121 -4.69 -8.99 14.96
CA LEU A 121 -5.07 -7.82 15.77
C LEU A 121 -6.10 -6.92 15.08
N PHE A 122 -6.10 -6.91 13.77
CA PHE A 122 -6.95 -6.03 12.97
C PHE A 122 -7.95 -6.79 12.08
N SER A 123 -8.08 -8.11 12.29
CA SER A 123 -8.86 -9.01 11.44
C SER A 123 -10.36 -8.73 11.40
N GLU A 124 -10.92 -7.98 12.35
CA GLU A 124 -12.32 -7.54 12.28
C GLU A 124 -12.55 -6.58 11.12
N ASP A 125 -11.62 -5.65 10.90
CA ASP A 125 -11.78 -4.56 9.92
C ASP A 125 -10.98 -4.80 8.63
N PHE A 126 -9.84 -5.51 8.72
CA PHE A 126 -8.89 -5.66 7.62
C PHE A 126 -8.56 -7.11 7.28
N GLU A 127 -8.15 -7.30 6.06
CA GLU A 127 -7.34 -8.42 5.61
C GLU A 127 -6.00 -7.88 5.10
N PHE A 128 -4.92 -8.60 5.42
CA PHE A 128 -3.57 -8.23 4.95
C PHE A 128 -3.01 -9.31 4.05
N SER A 129 -2.23 -8.91 3.06
CA SER A 129 -1.56 -9.83 2.15
C SER A 129 -0.12 -9.41 1.94
N VAL A 130 0.78 -10.37 2.02
CA VAL A 130 2.22 -10.19 1.77
C VAL A 130 2.58 -10.91 0.47
N PRO A 131 3.24 -10.25 -0.49
CA PRO A 131 3.65 -10.88 -1.74
C PRO A 131 4.54 -12.10 -1.50
N ARG A 132 4.27 -13.19 -2.21
CA ARG A 132 5.06 -14.43 -2.17
C ARG A 132 5.95 -14.54 -3.40
N GLY A 133 7.06 -15.28 -3.29
CA GLY A 133 8.01 -15.49 -4.39
C GLY A 133 8.88 -14.30 -4.73
N VAL A 134 8.82 -13.25 -3.93
CA VAL A 134 9.62 -12.02 -4.05
C VAL A 134 10.29 -11.68 -2.73
N ASP A 135 11.48 -11.08 -2.79
CA ASP A 135 12.15 -10.55 -1.61
C ASP A 135 11.26 -9.47 -0.96
N PHE A 136 10.74 -9.74 0.23
CA PHE A 136 9.92 -8.75 0.95
C PHE A 136 10.76 -7.55 1.39
N ILE A 137 11.96 -7.80 1.92
CA ILE A 137 12.96 -6.77 2.22
C ILE A 137 14.18 -7.06 1.36
N SER A 138 14.29 -6.38 0.22
CA SER A 138 15.44 -6.54 -0.68
C SER A 138 16.74 -6.09 0.00
N LYS A 139 17.83 -6.84 -0.24
CA LYS A 139 19.18 -6.42 0.15
C LYS A 139 19.66 -5.17 -0.59
N ASN A 140 19.09 -4.89 -1.75
CA ASN A 140 19.36 -3.69 -2.52
C ASN A 140 18.30 -2.63 -2.15
N GLU A 141 18.72 -1.60 -1.43
CA GLU A 141 17.85 -0.51 -0.96
C GLU A 141 17.21 0.33 -2.09
N HIS A 142 17.62 0.12 -3.35
CA HIS A 142 17.00 0.77 -4.52
C HIS A 142 15.90 -0.09 -5.18
N LEU A 143 15.65 -1.28 -4.67
CA LEU A 143 14.60 -2.17 -5.17
C LEU A 143 13.39 -2.13 -4.23
N HIS A 144 12.47 -1.25 -4.54
CA HIS A 144 11.20 -1.09 -3.85
C HIS A 144 10.12 -1.83 -4.67
N PHE A 145 9.61 -2.92 -4.17
CA PHE A 145 8.53 -3.69 -4.80
C PHE A 145 7.50 -4.12 -3.77
N SER A 146 7.98 -4.80 -2.72
CA SER A 146 7.11 -5.49 -1.80
C SER A 146 6.60 -4.55 -0.70
N SER A 147 5.29 -4.44 -0.60
CA SER A 147 4.58 -3.88 0.55
C SER A 147 3.61 -4.92 1.12
N VAL A 148 3.20 -4.76 2.36
CA VAL A 148 2.00 -5.42 2.85
C VAL A 148 0.82 -4.70 2.23
N LEU A 149 -0.10 -5.42 1.61
CA LEU A 149 -1.34 -4.88 1.10
C LEU A 149 -2.41 -4.96 2.19
N ALA A 150 -3.23 -3.93 2.33
CA ALA A 150 -4.33 -3.90 3.28
C ALA A 150 -5.67 -3.76 2.55
N TYR A 151 -6.62 -4.66 2.82
CA TYR A 151 -7.98 -4.56 2.33
C TYR A 151 -8.91 -4.24 3.50
N HIS A 152 -9.54 -3.07 3.46
CA HIS A 152 -10.55 -2.67 4.42
C HIS A 152 -11.92 -3.19 3.98
N LYS A 153 -12.49 -4.08 4.78
CA LYS A 153 -13.69 -4.87 4.43
C LYS A 153 -14.91 -4.01 4.20
N GLU A 154 -15.22 -3.09 5.12
CA GLU A 154 -16.43 -2.27 5.06
C GLU A 154 -16.44 -1.34 3.84
N SER A 155 -15.32 -0.64 3.57
CA SER A 155 -15.23 0.26 2.41
C SER A 155 -14.86 -0.45 1.11
N LYS A 156 -14.55 -1.77 1.15
CA LYS A 156 -14.08 -2.57 0.01
C LYS A 156 -12.88 -1.92 -0.70
N THR A 157 -11.98 -1.35 0.08
CA THR A 157 -10.85 -0.56 -0.41
C THR A 157 -9.53 -1.27 -0.15
N ILE A 158 -8.72 -1.41 -1.21
CA ILE A 158 -7.34 -1.87 -1.13
C ILE A 158 -6.43 -0.65 -0.98
N HIS A 159 -5.56 -0.66 0.04
CA HIS A 159 -4.43 0.23 0.19
C HIS A 159 -3.16 -0.54 -0.15
N VAL A 160 -2.37 0.00 -1.06
CA VAL A 160 -1.12 -0.62 -1.55
C VAL A 160 -0.11 0.44 -1.94
N ASP A 161 1.15 0.17 -1.62
CA ASP A 161 2.27 0.98 -2.11
C ASP A 161 2.84 0.44 -3.43
N ASP A 162 4.16 0.24 -3.50
CA ASP A 162 4.89 -0.04 -4.74
C ASP A 162 4.52 -1.37 -5.43
N THR A 163 3.87 -2.31 -4.75
CA THR A 163 3.53 -3.61 -5.35
C THR A 163 2.64 -3.46 -6.59
N PHE A 164 1.66 -2.55 -6.54
CA PHE A 164 0.82 -2.22 -7.68
C PHE A 164 0.94 -0.75 -8.05
N MET A 165 0.97 -0.48 -9.34
CA MET A 165 0.95 0.85 -9.93
C MET A 165 -0.29 1.02 -10.78
N TYR A 166 -1.01 2.12 -10.60
CA TYR A 166 -2.17 2.46 -11.40
C TYR A 166 -1.92 3.76 -12.14
N PHE A 167 -1.66 3.66 -13.44
CA PHE A 167 -1.35 4.81 -14.28
C PHE A 167 -2.57 5.33 -15.01
N GLN A 168 -2.84 6.61 -14.82
CA GLN A 168 -3.82 7.35 -15.60
C GLN A 168 -3.16 8.59 -16.21
N LEU A 169 -3.26 8.72 -17.53
CA LEU A 169 -2.76 9.91 -18.21
C LEU A 169 -3.56 11.15 -17.78
N PRO A 170 -2.89 12.30 -17.55
CA PRO A 170 -3.57 13.51 -17.08
C PRO A 170 -4.39 14.19 -18.19
N GLY A 171 -5.48 14.86 -17.79
CA GLY A 171 -6.29 15.73 -18.64
C GLY A 171 -6.87 15.01 -19.88
N LEU A 172 -6.78 15.66 -21.04
CA LEU A 172 -7.28 15.12 -22.31
C LEU A 172 -6.49 13.90 -22.81
N LEU A 173 -5.25 13.71 -22.36
CA LEU A 173 -4.44 12.55 -22.75
C LEU A 173 -4.97 11.22 -22.22
N ARG A 174 -5.84 11.24 -21.20
CA ARG A 174 -6.51 10.03 -20.67
C ARG A 174 -7.33 9.26 -21.71
N PHE A 175 -7.75 9.91 -22.81
CA PHE A 175 -8.47 9.26 -23.90
C PHE A 175 -7.56 8.48 -24.85
N LEU A 176 -6.23 8.69 -24.78
CA LEU A 176 -5.26 8.01 -25.66
C LEU A 176 -4.88 6.62 -25.15
N LYS A 177 -4.98 6.38 -23.85
CA LYS A 177 -4.68 5.08 -23.22
C LYS A 177 -5.63 4.85 -22.06
N SER A 178 -6.26 3.67 -22.05
CA SER A 178 -7.05 3.24 -20.88
C SER A 178 -6.16 3.14 -19.64
N PRO A 179 -6.66 3.54 -18.47
CA PRO A 179 -5.93 3.33 -17.23
C PRO A 179 -5.62 1.86 -17.02
N GLU A 180 -4.41 1.56 -16.59
CA GLU A 180 -3.95 0.18 -16.41
C GLU A 180 -3.40 -0.03 -15.01
N LEU A 181 -3.79 -1.15 -14.40
CA LEU A 181 -3.13 -1.68 -13.23
C LEU A 181 -1.92 -2.52 -13.67
N ALA A 182 -0.77 -2.32 -13.07
CA ALA A 182 0.46 -3.05 -13.37
C ALA A 182 1.24 -3.33 -12.09
N PHE A 183 2.07 -4.36 -12.11
CA PHE A 183 3.10 -4.52 -11.08
C PHE A 183 4.23 -3.51 -11.29
N HIS A 184 4.88 -3.13 -10.20
CA HIS A 184 6.04 -2.25 -10.26
C HIS A 184 7.14 -2.84 -11.15
N MET A 185 7.83 -1.98 -11.90
CA MET A 185 8.83 -2.37 -12.89
C MET A 185 10.04 -3.13 -12.32
N THR A 186 10.24 -3.10 -11.02
CA THR A 186 11.34 -3.82 -10.35
C THR A 186 11.04 -5.30 -10.09
N LEU A 187 9.84 -5.81 -10.40
CA LEU A 187 9.44 -7.20 -10.17
C LEU A 187 10.52 -8.20 -10.60
N SER A 188 11.05 -8.05 -11.82
CA SER A 188 12.05 -8.98 -12.35
C SER A 188 13.34 -9.06 -11.54
N LYS A 189 13.63 -8.04 -10.74
CA LYS A 189 14.85 -7.93 -9.89
C LYS A 189 14.61 -8.33 -8.45
N THR A 190 13.32 -8.44 -8.05
CA THR A 190 12.92 -8.76 -6.68
C THR A 190 12.37 -10.17 -6.54
N LEU A 191 12.13 -10.91 -7.63
CA LEU A 191 11.85 -12.34 -7.55
C LEU A 191 12.97 -13.05 -6.81
N GLU A 192 12.62 -13.87 -5.81
CA GLU A 192 13.58 -14.66 -5.04
C GLU A 192 14.39 -15.58 -5.96
N GLN A 193 15.72 -15.58 -5.81
CA GLN A 193 16.63 -16.35 -6.67
C GLN A 193 16.60 -17.84 -6.31
N ARG A 194 15.44 -18.47 -6.44
CA ARG A 194 15.22 -19.90 -6.18
C ARG A 194 14.19 -20.51 -7.12
N LYS A 195 14.24 -21.83 -7.23
CA LYS A 195 13.20 -22.62 -7.90
C LYS A 195 11.83 -22.41 -7.24
N GLY A 196 10.80 -22.29 -8.05
CA GLY A 196 9.41 -22.16 -7.62
C GLY A 196 8.99 -20.74 -7.22
N ALA A 197 9.92 -19.75 -7.16
CA ALA A 197 9.57 -18.37 -6.76
C ALA A 197 8.54 -17.73 -7.71
N ALA A 198 8.67 -17.96 -9.02
CA ALA A 198 7.70 -17.45 -10.00
C ALA A 198 6.31 -18.08 -9.81
N ASP A 199 6.24 -19.37 -9.47
CA ASP A 199 4.97 -20.05 -9.18
C ASP A 199 4.35 -19.55 -7.89
N ASP A 200 5.14 -19.32 -6.83
CA ASP A 200 4.66 -18.74 -5.59
C ASP A 200 4.07 -17.36 -5.83
N PHE A 201 4.68 -16.56 -6.71
CA PHE A 201 4.16 -15.26 -7.09
C PHE A 201 2.84 -15.37 -7.86
N ARG A 202 2.75 -16.28 -8.84
CA ARG A 202 1.48 -16.53 -9.58
C ARG A 202 0.35 -16.96 -8.65
N HIS A 203 0.62 -17.91 -7.76
CA HIS A 203 -0.37 -18.37 -6.79
C HIS A 203 -0.79 -17.25 -5.84
N TRP A 204 0.16 -16.45 -5.35
CA TRP A 204 -0.17 -15.30 -4.52
C TRP A 204 -1.11 -14.32 -5.23
N VAL A 205 -0.83 -13.99 -6.50
CA VAL A 205 -1.67 -13.05 -7.27
C VAL A 205 -3.06 -13.61 -7.51
N ALA A 206 -3.16 -14.91 -7.83
CA ALA A 206 -4.45 -15.57 -8.04
C ALA A 206 -5.29 -15.62 -6.76
N ASP A 207 -4.67 -16.03 -5.63
CA ASP A 207 -5.31 -16.05 -4.31
C ASP A 207 -5.80 -14.66 -3.91
N LEU A 208 -4.98 -13.62 -4.14
CA LEU A 208 -5.32 -12.23 -3.84
C LEU A 208 -6.54 -11.78 -4.65
N ALA A 209 -6.56 -12.06 -5.96
CA ALA A 209 -7.66 -11.69 -6.85
C ALA A 209 -8.96 -12.39 -6.47
N GLU A 210 -8.91 -13.66 -6.03
CA GLU A 210 -10.05 -14.42 -5.56
C GLU A 210 -10.57 -13.87 -4.22
N GLN A 211 -9.69 -13.76 -3.21
CA GLN A 211 -10.04 -13.33 -1.86
C GLN A 211 -10.62 -11.93 -1.85
N TRP A 212 -10.05 -11.00 -2.62
CA TRP A 212 -10.49 -9.61 -2.67
C TRP A 212 -11.33 -9.29 -3.91
N SER A 213 -12.04 -10.30 -4.45
CA SER A 213 -12.89 -10.13 -5.63
C SER A 213 -13.99 -9.08 -5.48
N GLY A 214 -14.40 -8.80 -4.24
CA GLY A 214 -15.34 -7.75 -3.90
C GLY A 214 -14.77 -6.34 -3.80
N ALA A 215 -13.46 -6.12 -4.06
CA ALA A 215 -12.84 -4.80 -3.97
C ALA A 215 -13.43 -3.82 -5.00
N GLU A 216 -13.77 -2.62 -4.55
CA GLU A 216 -14.37 -1.56 -5.38
C GLU A 216 -13.42 -0.36 -5.58
N VAL A 217 -12.44 -0.19 -4.67
CA VAL A 217 -11.47 0.91 -4.73
C VAL A 217 -10.07 0.38 -4.50
N LEU A 218 -9.10 0.94 -5.22
CA LEU A 218 -7.67 0.68 -5.00
C LEU A 218 -6.93 2.02 -4.89
N CYS A 219 -6.30 2.23 -3.74
CA CYS A 219 -5.43 3.37 -3.45
C CYS A 219 -3.98 2.93 -3.61
N ALA A 220 -3.32 3.36 -4.68
CA ALA A 220 -1.90 3.09 -4.93
C ALA A 220 -1.04 4.33 -4.66
N ALA A 221 0.19 4.15 -4.14
CA ALA A 221 1.04 5.23 -3.68
C ALA A 221 1.39 6.24 -4.79
N HIS A 222 2.04 5.80 -5.83
CA HIS A 222 2.69 6.64 -6.84
C HIS A 222 1.82 6.96 -8.05
N SER A 223 0.51 6.90 -7.94
CA SER A 223 -0.35 7.14 -9.08
C SER A 223 -1.69 7.75 -8.68
N SER A 224 -2.76 7.06 -8.93
CA SER A 224 -4.11 7.55 -8.68
C SER A 224 -4.90 6.56 -7.84
N THR A 225 -6.00 7.02 -7.29
CA THR A 225 -7.01 6.14 -6.72
C THR A 225 -7.90 5.63 -7.84
N LEU A 226 -8.01 4.31 -7.95
CA LEU A 226 -8.91 3.64 -8.89
C LEU A 226 -10.26 3.42 -8.23
N PHE A 227 -11.32 3.90 -8.86
CA PHE A 227 -12.71 3.66 -8.48
C PHE A 227 -13.39 2.87 -9.58
N ILE A 228 -13.92 1.68 -9.27
CA ILE A 228 -14.62 0.84 -10.27
C ILE A 228 -16.08 0.57 -9.88
N LYS A 229 -16.59 1.20 -8.85
CA LYS A 229 -17.94 0.96 -8.31
C LYS A 229 -18.93 0.60 -9.42
N ASN A 230 -19.33 -0.68 -9.49
CA ASN A 230 -20.25 -1.22 -10.52
C ASN A 230 -19.77 -1.10 -11.99
N GLN A 231 -18.46 -0.96 -12.23
CA GLN A 231 -17.88 -0.91 -13.58
C GLN A 231 -17.14 -2.21 -13.92
N SER A 232 -16.92 -2.45 -15.20
CA SER A 232 -16.12 -3.56 -15.70
C SER A 232 -14.88 -3.00 -16.41
N PRO A 233 -13.71 -3.61 -16.26
CA PRO A 233 -13.41 -4.82 -15.49
C PRO A 233 -13.34 -4.58 -13.97
N SER A 234 -13.55 -5.62 -13.17
CA SER A 234 -13.33 -5.58 -11.71
C SER A 234 -11.85 -5.41 -11.36
N ILE A 235 -11.53 -4.96 -10.12
CA ILE A 235 -10.13 -4.89 -9.65
C ILE A 235 -9.47 -6.27 -9.73
N ALA A 236 -10.16 -7.34 -9.34
CA ALA A 236 -9.66 -8.71 -9.47
C ALA A 236 -9.28 -9.06 -10.92
N ALA A 237 -10.14 -8.74 -11.90
CA ALA A 237 -9.83 -8.95 -13.31
C ALA A 237 -8.63 -8.12 -13.78
N MET A 238 -8.48 -6.88 -13.28
CA MET A 238 -7.32 -6.04 -13.59
C MET A 238 -6.03 -6.59 -12.98
N ILE A 239 -6.08 -7.16 -11.77
CA ILE A 239 -4.96 -7.85 -11.12
C ILE A 239 -4.52 -9.06 -11.96
N MET A 240 -5.47 -9.89 -12.41
CA MET A 240 -5.15 -11.03 -13.27
C MET A 240 -4.58 -10.62 -14.63
N THR A 241 -5.10 -9.55 -15.23
CA THR A 241 -4.51 -8.98 -16.46
C THR A 241 -3.09 -8.46 -16.23
N ALA A 242 -2.80 -7.87 -15.06
CA ALA A 242 -1.44 -7.46 -14.71
C ALA A 242 -0.50 -8.67 -14.58
N LEU A 243 -0.98 -9.81 -14.04
CA LEU A 243 -0.22 -11.06 -13.99
C LEU A 243 0.11 -11.58 -15.39
N GLU A 244 -0.87 -11.62 -16.29
CA GLU A 244 -0.65 -12.05 -17.69
C GLU A 244 0.46 -11.24 -18.37
N ARG A 245 0.53 -9.94 -18.10
CA ARG A 245 1.55 -9.04 -18.70
C ARG A 245 2.97 -9.31 -18.23
N VAL A 246 3.15 -9.85 -17.04
CA VAL A 246 4.47 -10.18 -16.50
C VAL A 246 4.87 -11.64 -16.71
N GLU A 247 4.03 -12.42 -17.38
CA GLU A 247 4.24 -13.86 -17.59
C GLU A 247 5.58 -14.18 -18.30
N LEU A 248 6.00 -13.35 -19.26
CA LEU A 248 7.32 -13.53 -19.89
C LEU A 248 8.48 -13.32 -18.90
N THR A 249 8.32 -12.39 -17.96
CA THR A 249 9.30 -12.15 -16.89
C THR A 249 9.38 -13.37 -15.96
N LEU A 250 8.23 -13.93 -15.59
CA LEU A 250 8.15 -15.12 -14.72
C LEU A 250 8.78 -16.34 -15.40
N LYS A 251 8.46 -16.60 -16.67
CA LYS A 251 9.07 -17.68 -17.46
C LYS A 251 10.59 -17.51 -17.62
N HIS A 252 11.06 -16.27 -17.81
CA HIS A 252 12.50 -16.01 -17.86
C HIS A 252 13.19 -16.35 -16.53
N HIS A 253 12.53 -16.02 -15.42
CA HIS A 253 13.03 -16.35 -14.09
C HIS A 253 13.07 -17.87 -13.88
N GLU A 254 12.02 -18.62 -14.27
CA GLU A 254 11.99 -20.09 -14.20
C GLU A 254 13.13 -20.73 -14.99
N ASN A 255 13.38 -20.26 -16.22
CA ASN A 255 14.49 -20.76 -17.04
C ASN A 255 15.87 -20.55 -16.41
N LYS A 256 15.98 -19.55 -15.52
CA LYS A 256 17.24 -19.21 -14.85
C LYS A 256 17.45 -19.95 -13.53
N PHE A 257 16.38 -20.22 -12.79
CA PHE A 257 16.42 -20.72 -11.40
C PHE A 257 15.60 -22.01 -11.18
N GLY A 258 14.92 -22.51 -12.23
CA GLY A 258 14.02 -23.69 -12.23
C GLY A 258 14.65 -25.06 -12.37
#